data_812fea5f7ee9b23e868dac8f89a6ce67
#
_entry.id   812fea5f7ee9b23e868dac8f89a6ce67
#
_cell.length_a   1.000
_cell.length_b   1.000
_cell.length_c   1.000
_cell.angle_alpha   90.00
_cell.angle_beta   90.00
_cell.angle_gamma   90.00
#
_symmetry.space_group_name_H-M   'P 1'
#
loop_
_entity.id
_entity.type
_entity.pdbx_description
1 polymer ?
#
loop_
_entity_poly.entity_id
_entity_poly.type
_entity_poly.pdbx_seq_one_letter_code
_entity_poly.pdbx_strand_id
1 'polypeptide(L)'
;MSSDEHNQDELNQDELNKEMLLKIFYSTKGNIDDINAAIDNSLFGTRTRSLTLFEKFVRARLMLNPKLLRLVDMDLTWFEIAYLSQYPGLENVENLDLRKNKLGDEGLDALLSSDKLDNIKKLDLRNNQITRRGMEILAASGKMGNLQALDMRSNRIGKVWEEKLKSTIKFPRLSSVKIV
;
A
#
# COMPACT_ATOMS: atom_id res chain seq x y z
N MET A 1 23.84 14.80 28.35
CA MET A 1 24.25 15.40 27.07
C MET A 1 23.33 14.88 25.94
N SER A 2 22.01 14.96 26.05
CA SER A 2 21.10 14.51 24.95
C SER A 2 19.83 15.35 24.80
N SER A 3 19.58 16.33 25.67
CA SER A 3 18.41 17.22 25.58
C SER A 3 18.64 18.45 24.71
N ASP A 4 19.89 18.92 24.64
CA ASP A 4 20.23 20.16 23.93
C ASP A 4 20.39 19.94 22.40
N GLU A 5 20.85 18.76 21.98
CA GLU A 5 20.93 18.42 20.54
C GLU A 5 19.53 18.23 19.91
N HIS A 6 18.61 17.61 20.62
CA HIS A 6 17.24 17.43 20.14
C HIS A 6 16.48 18.75 19.97
N ASN A 7 16.73 19.71 20.86
CA ASN A 7 16.13 21.06 20.81
C ASN A 7 16.71 21.93 19.67
N GLN A 8 17.98 21.71 19.29
CA GLN A 8 18.60 22.42 18.18
C GLN A 8 18.12 21.91 16.83
N ASP A 9 17.88 20.61 16.69
CA ASP A 9 17.36 20.01 15.46
C ASP A 9 15.90 20.39 15.20
N GLU A 10 15.05 20.48 16.24
CA GLU A 10 13.66 20.98 16.11
C GLU A 10 13.61 22.45 15.72
N LEU A 11 14.44 23.32 16.32
CA LEU A 11 14.55 24.76 15.97
C LEU A 11 15.00 24.95 14.52
N ASN A 12 15.93 24.14 14.05
CA ASN A 12 16.43 24.18 12.67
C ASN A 12 15.36 23.73 11.65
N GLN A 13 14.53 22.75 12.02
CA GLN A 13 13.45 22.26 11.18
C GLN A 13 12.30 23.27 11.07
N ASP A 14 11.98 23.97 12.15
CA ASP A 14 10.94 25.01 12.16
C ASP A 14 11.34 26.24 11.33
N GLU A 15 12.61 26.65 11.37
CA GLU A 15 13.12 27.72 10.51
C GLU A 15 13.08 27.32 9.03
N LEU A 16 13.48 26.10 8.70
CA LEU A 16 13.45 25.57 7.34
C LEU A 16 12.04 25.49 6.79
N ASN A 17 11.09 25.04 7.60
CA ASN A 17 9.67 24.97 7.26
C ASN A 17 9.09 26.37 7.03
N LYS A 18 9.49 27.35 7.85
CA LYS A 18 9.06 28.73 7.74
C LYS A 18 9.58 29.41 6.46
N GLU A 19 10.85 29.21 6.13
CA GLU A 19 11.42 29.71 4.86
C GLU A 19 10.72 29.09 3.65
N MET A 20 10.46 27.78 3.68
CA MET A 20 9.75 27.09 2.62
C MET A 20 8.33 27.63 2.42
N LEU A 21 7.57 27.83 3.51
CA LEU A 21 6.21 28.37 3.45
C LEU A 21 6.18 29.81 2.92
N LEU A 22 7.14 30.66 3.34
CA LEU A 22 7.27 32.03 2.80
C LEU A 22 7.58 32.03 1.31
N LYS A 23 8.50 31.17 0.87
CA LYS A 23 8.86 31.03 -0.55
C LYS A 23 7.66 30.60 -1.40
N ILE A 24 6.87 29.65 -0.90
CA ILE A 24 5.63 29.19 -1.54
C ILE A 24 4.62 30.34 -1.61
N PHE A 25 4.38 31.04 -0.51
CA PHE A 25 3.44 32.15 -0.47
C PHE A 25 3.78 33.25 -1.49
N TYR A 26 5.02 33.66 -1.56
CA TYR A 26 5.46 34.69 -2.52
C TYR A 26 5.39 34.18 -3.98
N SER A 27 5.70 32.93 -4.24
CA SER A 27 5.66 32.36 -5.61
C SER A 27 4.25 32.19 -6.15
N THR A 28 3.26 31.95 -5.28
CA THR A 28 1.86 31.70 -5.63
C THR A 28 0.99 32.96 -5.57
N LYS A 29 1.58 34.10 -5.22
CA LYS A 29 0.87 35.40 -5.07
C LYS A 29 -0.35 35.32 -4.14
N GLY A 30 -0.33 34.43 -3.16
CA GLY A 30 -1.38 34.26 -2.16
C GLY A 30 -2.63 33.51 -2.65
N ASN A 31 -2.59 32.88 -3.81
CA ASN A 31 -3.66 31.99 -4.27
C ASN A 31 -3.65 30.70 -3.44
N ILE A 32 -4.76 30.38 -2.76
CA ILE A 32 -4.86 29.26 -1.83
C ILE A 32 -4.70 27.92 -2.55
N ASP A 33 -5.25 27.75 -3.73
CA ASP A 33 -5.15 26.50 -4.49
C ASP A 33 -3.71 26.26 -4.98
N ASP A 34 -3.05 27.32 -5.44
CA ASP A 34 -1.65 27.26 -5.84
C ASP A 34 -0.71 27.07 -4.63
N ILE A 35 -1.03 27.64 -3.47
CA ILE A 35 -0.30 27.41 -2.21
C ILE A 35 -0.40 25.95 -1.80
N ASN A 36 -1.61 25.39 -1.76
CA ASN A 36 -1.81 23.98 -1.41
C ASN A 36 -1.08 23.05 -2.39
N ALA A 37 -1.18 23.30 -3.69
CA ALA A 37 -0.47 22.54 -4.69
C ALA A 37 1.07 22.65 -4.56
N ALA A 38 1.58 23.82 -4.18
CA ALA A 38 3.01 24.02 -3.97
C ALA A 38 3.52 23.39 -2.66
N ILE A 39 2.72 23.40 -1.59
CA ILE A 39 2.99 22.69 -0.34
C ILE A 39 3.02 21.19 -0.62
N ASP A 40 2.02 20.64 -1.29
CA ASP A 40 1.95 19.24 -1.64
C ASP A 40 3.16 18.81 -2.50
N ASN A 41 3.55 19.61 -3.48
CA ASN A 41 4.74 19.34 -4.28
C ASN A 41 6.04 19.41 -3.46
N SER A 42 6.12 20.31 -2.49
CA SER A 42 7.32 20.51 -1.66
C SER A 42 7.49 19.43 -0.60
N LEU A 43 6.39 19.04 0.06
CA LEU A 43 6.41 18.03 1.12
C LEU A 43 6.44 16.59 0.58
N PHE A 44 5.75 16.33 -0.52
CA PHE A 44 5.55 14.98 -1.06
C PHE A 44 6.17 14.80 -2.45
N GLY A 45 6.59 15.88 -3.10
CA GLY A 45 7.23 15.87 -4.42
C GLY A 45 6.36 15.23 -5.50
N THR A 46 7.01 14.45 -6.38
CA THR A 46 6.33 13.73 -7.46
C THR A 46 5.38 12.63 -6.97
N ARG A 47 5.51 12.21 -5.70
CA ARG A 47 4.71 11.13 -5.11
C ARG A 47 3.24 11.49 -4.95
N THR A 48 2.91 12.73 -4.54
CA THR A 48 1.50 13.17 -4.40
C THR A 48 0.78 13.17 -5.74
N ARG A 49 1.46 13.66 -6.79
CA ARG A 49 0.93 13.63 -8.14
C ARG A 49 0.70 12.19 -8.64
N SER A 50 1.61 11.29 -8.31
CA SER A 50 1.50 9.86 -8.58
C SER A 50 0.29 9.25 -7.86
N LEU A 51 0.08 9.55 -6.57
CA LEU A 51 -1.07 9.07 -5.80
C LEU A 51 -2.40 9.59 -6.35
N THR A 52 -2.49 10.86 -6.73
CA THR A 52 -3.73 11.41 -7.31
C THR A 52 -4.10 10.73 -8.63
N LEU A 53 -3.12 10.43 -9.47
CA LEU A 53 -3.34 9.68 -10.70
C LEU A 53 -3.72 8.23 -10.42
N PHE A 54 -3.07 7.61 -9.45
CA PHE A 54 -3.38 6.26 -9.00
C PHE A 54 -4.80 6.17 -8.43
N GLU A 55 -5.20 7.12 -7.59
CA GLU A 55 -6.58 7.20 -7.07
C GLU A 55 -7.61 7.30 -8.19
N LYS A 56 -7.41 8.21 -9.13
CA LYS A 56 -8.30 8.36 -10.29
C LYS A 56 -8.39 7.05 -11.09
N PHE A 57 -7.29 6.36 -11.26
CA PHE A 57 -7.25 5.07 -11.95
C PHE A 57 -8.02 4.00 -11.19
N VAL A 58 -7.80 3.86 -9.88
CA VAL A 58 -8.51 2.91 -9.01
C VAL A 58 -10.01 3.20 -9.06
N ARG A 59 -10.41 4.46 -8.89
CA ARG A 59 -11.80 4.90 -8.95
C ARG A 59 -12.46 4.54 -10.28
N ALA A 60 -11.80 4.82 -11.40
CA ALA A 60 -12.33 4.49 -12.73
C ALA A 60 -12.52 2.99 -12.91
N ARG A 61 -11.58 2.16 -12.43
CA ARG A 61 -11.70 0.70 -12.48
C ARG A 61 -12.86 0.17 -11.65
N LEU A 62 -13.04 0.68 -10.43
CA LEU A 62 -14.12 0.27 -9.53
C LEU A 62 -15.49 0.76 -10.03
N MET A 63 -15.57 1.89 -10.73
CA MET A 63 -16.81 2.33 -11.39
C MET A 63 -17.24 1.38 -12.51
N LEU A 64 -16.28 0.79 -13.24
CA LEU A 64 -16.57 -0.19 -14.29
C LEU A 64 -16.96 -1.56 -13.71
N ASN A 65 -16.28 -2.00 -12.67
CA ASN A 65 -16.58 -3.25 -11.99
C ASN A 65 -16.20 -3.16 -10.51
N PRO A 66 -17.15 -2.95 -9.59
CA PRO A 66 -16.87 -2.77 -8.17
C PRO A 66 -16.35 -4.04 -7.49
N LYS A 67 -16.53 -5.23 -8.08
CA LYS A 67 -16.11 -6.50 -7.50
C LYS A 67 -14.73 -6.97 -7.98
N LEU A 68 -14.16 -6.33 -9.00
CA LEU A 68 -12.89 -6.73 -9.58
C LEU A 68 -11.96 -5.52 -9.70
N LEU A 69 -10.89 -5.50 -8.93
CA LEU A 69 -9.82 -4.53 -9.09
C LEU A 69 -8.56 -5.21 -9.65
N ARG A 70 -8.12 -4.72 -10.80
CA ARG A 70 -6.95 -5.25 -11.49
C ARG A 70 -5.91 -4.14 -11.67
N LEU A 71 -4.78 -4.28 -10.95
CA LEU A 71 -3.65 -3.34 -10.89
C LEU A 71 -2.36 -4.09 -11.22
N VAL A 72 -2.27 -4.60 -12.44
CA VAL A 72 -1.19 -5.50 -12.88
C VAL A 72 -0.09 -4.71 -13.57
N ASP A 73 1.18 -4.98 -13.19
CA ASP A 73 2.37 -4.43 -13.88
C ASP A 73 2.39 -2.89 -13.86
N MET A 74 2.18 -2.31 -12.69
CA MET A 74 2.08 -0.85 -12.48
C MET A 74 3.19 -0.31 -11.60
N ASP A 75 4.22 -1.11 -11.33
CA ASP A 75 5.35 -0.75 -10.45
C ASP A 75 4.94 -0.31 -9.03
N LEU A 76 3.76 -0.73 -8.56
CA LEU A 76 3.25 -0.36 -7.25
C LEU A 76 4.18 -0.85 -6.15
N THR A 77 4.49 0.04 -5.23
CA THR A 77 5.29 -0.23 -4.03
C THR A 77 4.39 -0.35 -2.80
N TRP A 78 5.00 -0.61 -1.63
CA TRP A 78 4.30 -0.62 -0.36
C TRP A 78 3.50 0.68 -0.11
N PHE A 79 3.95 1.81 -0.66
CA PHE A 79 3.36 3.12 -0.42
C PHE A 79 1.99 3.27 -1.11
N GLU A 80 1.89 2.93 -2.40
CA GLU A 80 0.61 2.93 -3.12
C GLU A 80 -0.34 1.88 -2.55
N ILE A 81 0.19 0.77 -2.06
CA ILE A 81 -0.61 -0.28 -1.43
C ILE A 81 -1.13 0.16 -0.05
N ALA A 82 -0.33 0.89 0.73
CA ALA A 82 -0.80 1.47 2.00
C ALA A 82 -1.94 2.47 1.77
N TYR A 83 -1.84 3.30 0.73
CA TYR A 83 -2.94 4.17 0.32
C TYR A 83 -4.17 3.36 -0.13
N LEU A 84 -3.97 2.38 -1.01
CA LEU A 84 -5.03 1.51 -1.51
C LEU A 84 -5.76 0.80 -0.36
N SER A 85 -5.04 0.29 0.63
CA SER A 85 -5.60 -0.46 1.76
C SER A 85 -6.62 0.33 2.59
N GLN A 86 -6.58 1.66 2.52
CA GLN A 86 -7.52 2.56 3.19
C GLN A 86 -8.62 3.08 2.26
N TYR A 87 -8.59 2.74 0.96
CA TYR A 87 -9.53 3.27 -0.01
C TYR A 87 -10.95 2.71 0.20
N PRO A 88 -11.97 3.56 0.43
CA PRO A 88 -13.31 3.09 0.82
C PRO A 88 -13.97 2.15 -0.19
N GLY A 89 -13.72 2.36 -1.48
CA GLY A 89 -14.29 1.52 -2.55
C GLY A 89 -13.84 0.07 -2.54
N LEU A 90 -12.79 -0.30 -1.78
CA LEU A 90 -12.33 -1.68 -1.67
C LEU A 90 -13.29 -2.59 -0.91
N GLU A 91 -14.19 -2.06 -0.11
CA GLU A 91 -15.17 -2.84 0.65
C GLU A 91 -16.05 -3.74 -0.24
N ASN A 92 -16.20 -3.39 -1.53
CA ASN A 92 -17.00 -4.15 -2.49
C ASN A 92 -16.17 -5.12 -3.33
N VAL A 93 -14.84 -5.07 -3.25
CA VAL A 93 -13.96 -5.88 -4.09
C VAL A 93 -13.92 -7.31 -3.60
N GLU A 94 -14.23 -8.25 -4.48
CA GLU A 94 -14.14 -9.68 -4.24
C GLU A 94 -12.86 -10.30 -4.84
N ASN A 95 -12.36 -9.71 -5.93
CA ASN A 95 -11.18 -10.20 -6.64
C ASN A 95 -10.17 -9.06 -6.79
N LEU A 96 -8.99 -9.22 -6.18
CA LEU A 96 -7.89 -8.26 -6.25
C LEU A 96 -6.69 -8.89 -6.95
N ASP A 97 -6.30 -8.28 -8.07
CA ASP A 97 -5.16 -8.72 -8.88
C ASP A 97 -4.06 -7.67 -8.85
N LEU A 98 -3.00 -7.96 -8.10
CA LEU A 98 -1.82 -7.11 -7.89
C LEU A 98 -0.54 -7.69 -8.49
N ARG A 99 -0.65 -8.60 -9.44
CA ARG A 99 0.50 -9.26 -10.06
C ARG A 99 1.53 -8.28 -10.63
N LYS A 100 2.80 -8.71 -10.60
CA LYS A 100 3.92 -7.99 -11.23
C LYS A 100 4.06 -6.56 -10.71
N ASN A 101 4.08 -6.40 -9.40
CA ASN A 101 4.36 -5.14 -8.74
C ASN A 101 5.58 -5.27 -7.81
N LYS A 102 5.82 -4.29 -6.98
CA LYS A 102 6.96 -4.23 -6.05
C LYS A 102 6.49 -4.04 -4.61
N LEU A 103 5.44 -4.79 -4.20
CA LEU A 103 4.83 -4.63 -2.89
C LEU A 103 5.82 -4.88 -1.74
N GLY A 104 6.61 -5.92 -1.85
CA GLY A 104 7.44 -6.40 -0.75
C GLY A 104 6.63 -6.93 0.43
N ASP A 105 7.32 -7.14 1.54
CA ASP A 105 6.68 -7.61 2.79
C ASP A 105 5.88 -6.50 3.45
N GLU A 106 6.34 -5.26 3.34
CA GLU A 106 5.67 -4.06 3.88
C GLU A 106 4.33 -3.79 3.18
N GLY A 107 4.26 -3.96 1.86
CA GLY A 107 3.01 -3.84 1.11
C GLY A 107 2.02 -4.95 1.44
N LEU A 108 2.51 -6.17 1.67
CA LEU A 108 1.67 -7.27 2.15
C LEU A 108 1.12 -6.99 3.55
N ASP A 109 1.94 -6.45 4.46
CA ASP A 109 1.52 -6.07 5.80
C ASP A 109 0.44 -4.98 5.76
N ALA A 110 0.62 -3.96 4.94
CA ALA A 110 -0.37 -2.90 4.73
C ALA A 110 -1.72 -3.46 4.21
N LEU A 111 -1.69 -4.39 3.27
CA LEU A 111 -2.89 -5.08 2.79
C LEU A 111 -3.59 -5.87 3.89
N LEU A 112 -2.83 -6.68 4.63
CA LEU A 112 -3.37 -7.54 5.68
C LEU A 112 -3.85 -6.75 6.90
N SER A 113 -3.37 -5.53 7.09
CA SER A 113 -3.82 -4.62 8.15
C SER A 113 -5.12 -3.90 7.83
N SER A 114 -5.57 -3.92 6.57
CA SER A 114 -6.77 -3.22 6.11
C SER A 114 -8.06 -3.85 6.63
N ASP A 115 -9.00 -3.02 7.07
CA ASP A 115 -10.37 -3.42 7.38
C ASP A 115 -11.30 -3.34 6.15
N LYS A 116 -10.78 -2.87 5.01
CA LYS A 116 -11.53 -2.71 3.76
C LYS A 116 -11.50 -3.95 2.86
N LEU A 117 -10.70 -4.96 3.20
CA LEU A 117 -10.44 -6.12 2.36
C LEU A 117 -11.14 -7.40 2.84
N ASP A 118 -12.08 -7.31 3.76
CA ASP A 118 -12.76 -8.49 4.33
C ASP A 118 -13.59 -9.26 3.28
N ASN A 119 -14.05 -8.61 2.23
CA ASN A 119 -14.83 -9.23 1.17
C ASN A 119 -14.00 -9.89 0.06
N ILE A 120 -12.66 -9.81 0.14
CA ILE A 120 -11.78 -10.43 -0.84
C ILE A 120 -11.91 -11.96 -0.79
N LYS A 121 -12.25 -12.53 -1.95
CA LYS A 121 -12.33 -13.97 -2.19
C LYS A 121 -11.11 -14.50 -2.95
N LYS A 122 -10.56 -13.68 -3.85
CA LYS A 122 -9.38 -14.05 -4.65
C LYS A 122 -8.35 -12.95 -4.59
N LEU A 123 -7.12 -13.32 -4.22
CA LEU A 123 -5.99 -12.42 -4.14
C LEU A 123 -4.82 -12.98 -4.96
N ASP A 124 -4.40 -12.24 -5.98
CA ASP A 124 -3.26 -12.59 -6.82
C ASP A 124 -2.09 -11.65 -6.53
N LEU A 125 -1.06 -12.19 -5.89
CA LEU A 125 0.16 -11.49 -5.48
C LEU A 125 1.41 -12.02 -6.20
N ARG A 126 1.26 -12.66 -7.35
CA ARG A 126 2.40 -13.19 -8.11
C ARG A 126 3.39 -12.10 -8.46
N ASN A 127 4.69 -12.44 -8.36
CA ASN A 127 5.79 -11.57 -8.73
C ASN A 127 5.71 -10.18 -8.04
N ASN A 128 5.81 -10.20 -6.70
CA ASN A 128 5.72 -9.00 -5.86
C ASN A 128 6.90 -8.83 -4.88
N GLN A 129 7.97 -9.60 -5.04
CA GLN A 129 9.17 -9.55 -4.19
C GLN A 129 8.91 -9.91 -2.71
N ILE A 130 7.80 -10.57 -2.41
CA ILE A 130 7.45 -11.03 -1.07
C ILE A 130 8.44 -12.11 -0.65
N THR A 131 8.92 -12.03 0.61
CA THR A 131 9.92 -12.94 1.16
C THR A 131 9.31 -13.86 2.23
N ARG A 132 10.20 -14.63 2.88
CA ARG A 132 9.84 -15.43 4.05
C ARG A 132 9.16 -14.60 5.15
N ARG A 133 9.62 -13.35 5.39
CA ARG A 133 9.04 -12.44 6.37
C ARG A 133 7.57 -12.13 6.06
N GLY A 134 7.24 -11.87 4.78
CA GLY A 134 5.86 -11.68 4.36
C GLY A 134 4.98 -12.89 4.65
N MET A 135 5.53 -14.11 4.56
CA MET A 135 4.80 -15.32 4.94
C MET A 135 4.55 -15.43 6.44
N GLU A 136 5.47 -14.96 7.27
CA GLU A 136 5.28 -14.88 8.72
C GLU A 136 4.17 -13.90 9.09
N ILE A 137 4.13 -12.74 8.41
CA ILE A 137 3.07 -11.73 8.54
C ILE A 137 1.71 -12.33 8.12
N LEU A 138 1.66 -13.00 6.98
CA LEU A 138 0.45 -13.66 6.48
C LEU A 138 -0.07 -14.72 7.45
N ALA A 139 0.82 -15.54 8.01
CA ALA A 139 0.46 -16.58 8.96
C ALA A 139 -0.04 -16.03 10.32
N ALA A 140 0.44 -14.87 10.72
CA ALA A 140 0.00 -14.17 11.93
C ALA A 140 -1.32 -13.41 11.74
N SER A 141 -1.67 -13.06 10.49
CA SER A 141 -2.88 -12.33 10.17
C SER A 141 -4.13 -13.16 10.45
N GLY A 142 -5.11 -12.55 11.09
CA GLY A 142 -6.45 -13.12 11.27
C GLY A 142 -7.53 -12.50 10.38
N LYS A 143 -7.12 -11.58 9.47
CA LYS A 143 -8.01 -10.86 8.56
C LYS A 143 -8.25 -11.62 7.26
N MET A 144 -9.09 -11.08 6.37
CA MET A 144 -9.49 -11.73 5.11
C MET A 144 -10.20 -13.09 5.30
N GLY A 145 -11.10 -13.17 6.26
CA GLY A 145 -11.84 -14.40 6.56
C GLY A 145 -12.65 -14.99 5.38
N ASN A 146 -12.91 -14.19 4.34
CA ASN A 146 -13.59 -14.62 3.12
C ASN A 146 -12.66 -15.11 2.00
N LEU A 147 -11.33 -15.04 2.20
CA LEU A 147 -10.36 -15.44 1.19
C LEU A 147 -10.46 -16.93 0.85
N GLN A 148 -10.69 -17.24 -0.42
CA GLN A 148 -10.84 -18.58 -0.96
C GLN A 148 -9.66 -19.02 -1.81
N ALA A 149 -9.02 -18.08 -2.52
CA ALA A 149 -7.90 -18.38 -3.39
C ALA A 149 -6.79 -17.31 -3.22
N LEU A 150 -5.57 -17.78 -3.01
CA LEU A 150 -4.37 -17.00 -2.88
C LEU A 150 -3.30 -17.51 -3.84
N ASP A 151 -2.78 -16.65 -4.70
CA ASP A 151 -1.67 -16.97 -5.61
C ASP A 151 -0.47 -16.09 -5.31
N MET A 152 0.60 -16.70 -4.83
CA MET A 152 1.85 -16.03 -4.44
C MET A 152 3.07 -16.53 -5.23
N ARG A 153 2.85 -17.21 -6.36
CA ARG A 153 3.94 -17.72 -7.18
C ARG A 153 4.89 -16.63 -7.65
N SER A 154 6.12 -17.03 -7.96
CA SER A 154 7.16 -16.10 -8.43
C SER A 154 7.52 -15.00 -7.42
N ASN A 155 7.40 -15.29 -6.12
CA ASN A 155 7.93 -14.49 -5.03
C ASN A 155 9.21 -15.12 -4.45
N ARG A 156 9.82 -14.49 -3.45
CA ARG A 156 11.08 -14.95 -2.82
C ARG A 156 10.85 -15.76 -1.54
N ILE A 157 9.82 -16.60 -1.52
CA ILE A 157 9.29 -17.26 -0.31
C ILE A 157 10.12 -18.48 0.09
N GLY A 158 10.61 -19.23 -0.88
CA GLY A 158 11.32 -20.50 -0.65
C GLY A 158 10.37 -21.70 -0.45
N LYS A 159 10.84 -22.90 -0.87
CA LYS A 159 10.03 -24.13 -0.93
C LYS A 159 9.49 -24.62 0.43
N VAL A 160 10.21 -24.36 1.51
CA VAL A 160 9.83 -24.83 2.87
C VAL A 160 8.50 -24.25 3.34
N TRP A 161 8.12 -23.09 2.81
CA TRP A 161 6.86 -22.45 3.18
C TRP A 161 5.62 -23.05 2.51
N GLU A 162 5.78 -23.80 1.43
CA GLU A 162 4.64 -24.45 0.79
C GLU A 162 3.97 -25.51 1.70
N GLU A 163 4.78 -26.28 2.42
CA GLU A 163 4.28 -27.26 3.38
C GLU A 163 3.80 -26.59 4.68
N LYS A 164 4.57 -25.60 5.17
CA LYS A 164 4.27 -24.89 6.42
C LYS A 164 2.98 -24.09 6.34
N LEU A 165 2.68 -23.49 5.19
CA LEU A 165 1.46 -22.71 4.99
C LEU A 165 0.19 -23.54 5.18
N LYS A 166 0.14 -24.75 4.67
CA LYS A 166 -1.04 -25.62 4.81
C LYS A 166 -1.42 -25.88 6.26
N SER A 167 -0.43 -25.85 7.17
CA SER A 167 -0.63 -26.10 8.62
C SER A 167 -0.77 -24.82 9.46
N THR A 168 -0.33 -23.65 8.94
CA THR A 168 -0.18 -22.44 9.75
C THR A 168 -1.19 -21.34 9.40
N ILE A 169 -1.72 -21.33 8.17
CA ILE A 169 -2.65 -20.29 7.73
C ILE A 169 -4.03 -20.47 8.37
N LYS A 170 -4.49 -19.41 9.03
CA LYS A 170 -5.79 -19.33 9.72
C LYS A 170 -6.89 -18.70 8.85
N PHE A 171 -6.94 -19.02 7.56
CA PHE A 171 -8.01 -18.54 6.69
C PHE A 171 -9.08 -19.62 6.55
N PRO A 172 -10.23 -19.50 7.21
CA PRO A 172 -11.21 -20.61 7.34
C PRO A 172 -11.85 -21.04 6.01
N ARG A 173 -11.81 -20.18 5.00
CA ARG A 173 -12.42 -20.44 3.68
C ARG A 173 -11.40 -20.68 2.56
N LEU A 174 -10.12 -20.67 2.88
CA LEU A 174 -9.07 -20.81 1.89
C LEU A 174 -8.99 -22.23 1.36
N SER A 175 -9.39 -22.42 0.11
CA SER A 175 -9.41 -23.72 -0.58
C SER A 175 -8.28 -23.87 -1.61
N SER A 176 -7.70 -22.78 -2.07
CA SER A 176 -6.64 -22.78 -3.07
C SER A 176 -5.49 -21.87 -2.69
N VAL A 177 -4.30 -22.43 -2.52
CA VAL A 177 -3.05 -21.68 -2.30
C VAL A 177 -2.01 -22.17 -3.31
N LYS A 178 -1.36 -21.20 -4.00
CA LYS A 178 -0.26 -21.45 -4.93
C LYS A 178 0.93 -20.61 -4.54
N ILE A 179 2.11 -21.21 -4.34
CA ILE A 179 3.32 -20.53 -3.86
C ILE A 179 4.50 -20.71 -4.81
N VAL A 180 4.60 -21.85 -5.47
CA VAL A 180 5.67 -22.19 -6.42
C VAL A 180 5.10 -22.29 -7.84
#